data_435e05462a71034ecbaf350385b60e15
#
_entry.id   435e05462a71034ecbaf350385b60e15
#
_cell.length_a   1.000
_cell.length_b   1.000
_cell.length_c   1.000
_cell.angle_alpha   90.00
_cell.angle_beta   90.00
_cell.angle_gamma   90.00
#
_symmetry.space_group_name_H-M   'P 1'
#
loop_
_entity.id
_entity.type
_entity.pdbx_description
1 polymer ?
#
loop_
_entity_poly.entity_id
_entity_poly.type
_entity_poly.pdbx_seq_one_letter_code
_entity_poly.pdbx_strand_id
1 'polypeptide(L)'
;MKSMKKTVLILISFSLVGFGFAQTTKPAGIPKSVVSVLKKPATTNKAIPTKPAAVSVVLKSVKDSASYALGFRVAQSMKGQGLQDISMALFEKGFSAGVIAKSIIPDSLLDVCIKKYQDNMSLEKITFNKAVGKAFLEENAKKPGVVSMSNGMQYEVMVAGTGSVKPTLSNKVKCHYHGTLIDGSIFDSSVQRGEPITFPLNGVIKGWQDGVQLMTVGSKWKLFIPSDLAYGDRSAGPFIGPGMTLIFEVELLGIE
;
A
#
# COMPACT_ATOMS: atom_id res chain seq x y z
N MET A 1 20.28 25.19 -23.12
CA MET A 1 20.48 24.72 -21.72
C MET A 1 19.12 24.48 -21.11
N LYS A 2 18.68 23.21 -21.04
CA LYS A 2 17.38 22.82 -20.46
C LYS A 2 17.58 22.47 -18.98
N SER A 3 16.96 23.23 -18.09
CA SER A 3 16.94 23.00 -16.66
C SER A 3 16.07 21.77 -16.34
N MET A 4 16.70 20.69 -15.92
CA MET A 4 16.00 19.54 -15.36
C MET A 4 15.57 19.84 -13.91
N LYS A 5 14.28 20.03 -13.71
CA LYS A 5 13.69 20.08 -12.36
C LYS A 5 13.83 18.70 -11.71
N LYS A 6 14.71 18.59 -10.75
CA LYS A 6 14.86 17.39 -9.90
C LYS A 6 13.67 17.35 -8.94
N THR A 7 12.76 16.42 -9.20
CA THR A 7 11.72 16.06 -8.23
C THR A 7 12.40 15.32 -7.08
N VAL A 8 12.51 15.97 -5.94
CA VAL A 8 13.02 15.35 -4.71
C VAL A 8 11.93 14.42 -4.18
N LEU A 9 12.10 13.14 -4.47
CA LEU A 9 11.34 12.06 -3.83
C LEU A 9 11.97 11.87 -2.44
N ILE A 10 11.28 12.31 -1.38
CA ILE A 10 11.72 12.03 -0.02
C ILE A 10 11.47 10.54 0.23
N LEU A 11 12.50 9.75 -0.04
CA LEU A 11 12.60 8.38 0.45
C LEU A 11 12.93 8.46 1.93
N ILE A 12 11.95 8.17 2.78
CA ILE A 12 12.19 7.94 4.20
C ILE A 12 13.00 6.65 4.31
N SER A 13 14.31 6.79 4.58
CA SER A 13 15.20 5.67 4.80
C SER A 13 14.83 4.96 6.10
N PHE A 14 14.39 3.71 5.99
CA PHE A 14 14.17 2.83 7.12
C PHE A 14 15.51 2.35 7.67
N SER A 15 15.91 2.85 8.84
CA SER A 15 16.91 2.20 9.67
C SER A 15 16.24 1.07 10.44
N LEU A 16 16.66 -0.17 10.18
CA LEU A 16 16.31 -1.34 10.99
C LEU A 16 16.93 -1.20 12.38
N VAL A 17 16.12 -0.90 13.36
CA VAL A 17 16.42 -1.20 14.77
C VAL A 17 15.31 -2.11 15.25
N GLY A 18 15.67 -3.36 15.54
CA GLY A 18 14.76 -4.33 16.12
C GLY A 18 14.44 -3.97 17.57
N PHE A 19 13.16 -3.98 17.93
CA PHE A 19 12.73 -4.13 19.32
C PHE A 19 11.30 -4.69 19.44
N GLY A 20 11.17 -5.67 20.29
CA GLY A 20 10.18 -5.94 21.32
C GLY A 20 8.69 -6.01 20.93
N PHE A 21 8.14 -7.20 21.12
CA PHE A 21 6.71 -7.51 21.14
C PHE A 21 5.92 -6.55 22.05
N ALA A 22 4.98 -5.79 21.47
CA ALA A 22 3.91 -5.12 22.20
C ALA A 22 2.55 -5.65 21.73
N GLN A 23 1.67 -5.84 22.70
CA GLN A 23 0.38 -6.51 22.65
C GLN A 23 -0.51 -6.05 21.47
N THR A 24 -1.07 -7.04 20.76
CA THR A 24 -2.04 -6.86 19.68
C THR A 24 -3.38 -6.41 20.23
N THR A 25 -3.72 -5.13 20.05
CA THR A 25 -5.11 -4.70 20.09
C THR A 25 -5.81 -5.24 18.83
N LYS A 26 -6.90 -5.98 19.02
CA LYS A 26 -7.72 -6.56 17.96
C LYS A 26 -8.14 -5.46 16.97
N PRO A 27 -7.82 -5.54 15.67
CA PRO A 27 -8.22 -4.51 14.72
C PRO A 27 -9.74 -4.43 14.62
N ALA A 28 -10.27 -3.21 14.53
CA ALA A 28 -11.70 -2.98 14.31
C ALA A 28 -12.10 -3.67 13.00
N GLY A 29 -13.12 -4.53 13.05
CA GLY A 29 -13.53 -5.35 11.92
C GLY A 29 -13.92 -4.50 10.70
N ILE A 30 -13.51 -4.96 9.53
CA ILE A 30 -13.87 -4.37 8.23
C ILE A 30 -15.40 -4.26 8.12
N PRO A 31 -15.98 -3.10 7.77
CA PRO A 31 -17.43 -2.94 7.58
C PRO A 31 -17.99 -4.00 6.63
N LYS A 32 -19.17 -4.57 6.93
CA LYS A 32 -19.79 -5.64 6.13
C LYS A 32 -19.97 -5.27 4.65
N SER A 33 -20.20 -3.99 4.34
CA SER A 33 -20.28 -3.45 2.98
C SER A 33 -18.96 -3.56 2.21
N VAL A 34 -17.82 -3.39 2.89
CA VAL A 34 -16.50 -3.52 2.29
C VAL A 34 -16.14 -5.00 2.08
N VAL A 35 -16.63 -5.90 2.95
CA VAL A 35 -16.42 -7.35 2.81
C VAL A 35 -17.06 -7.89 1.52
N SER A 36 -18.17 -7.30 1.04
CA SER A 36 -18.79 -7.72 -0.24
C SER A 36 -17.92 -7.34 -1.45
N VAL A 37 -17.20 -6.23 -1.39
CA VAL A 37 -16.27 -5.78 -2.45
C VAL A 37 -14.94 -6.54 -2.39
N LEU A 38 -14.54 -6.97 -1.18
CA LEU A 38 -13.34 -7.79 -0.97
C LEU A 38 -13.48 -9.23 -1.51
N LYS A 39 -14.71 -9.69 -1.81
CA LYS A 39 -14.89 -10.94 -2.51
C LYS A 39 -14.52 -10.74 -3.98
N LYS A 40 -13.38 -11.25 -4.39
CA LYS A 40 -12.96 -11.39 -5.80
C LYS A 40 -14.16 -11.91 -6.62
N PRO A 41 -14.47 -11.34 -7.80
CA PRO A 41 -15.52 -11.92 -8.66
C PRO A 41 -15.21 -13.41 -8.85
N ALA A 42 -16.20 -14.23 -8.59
CA ALA A 42 -16.08 -15.68 -8.73
C ALA A 42 -15.78 -16.03 -10.20
N THR A 43 -14.53 -16.25 -10.51
CA THR A 43 -14.18 -17.10 -11.63
C THR A 43 -14.65 -18.50 -11.25
N THR A 44 -15.56 -19.01 -12.07
CA THR A 44 -16.19 -20.35 -12.08
C THR A 44 -15.45 -21.39 -11.24
N ASN A 45 -16.22 -21.99 -10.33
CA ASN A 45 -15.98 -23.21 -9.55
C ASN A 45 -14.73 -24.01 -9.93
N LYS A 46 -13.64 -23.80 -9.19
CA LYS A 46 -12.63 -24.80 -8.94
C LYS A 46 -12.41 -24.84 -7.44
N ALA A 47 -12.51 -26.03 -6.85
CA ALA A 47 -12.45 -26.30 -5.43
C ALA A 47 -11.41 -25.42 -4.71
N ILE A 48 -11.80 -24.85 -3.55
CA ILE A 48 -10.93 -24.17 -2.60
C ILE A 48 -9.75 -25.09 -2.35
N PRO A 49 -8.50 -24.70 -2.65
CA PRO A 49 -7.36 -25.51 -2.29
C PRO A 49 -7.34 -25.55 -0.76
N THR A 50 -7.62 -26.72 -0.20
CA THR A 50 -7.29 -27.06 1.18
C THR A 50 -5.84 -26.64 1.42
N LYS A 51 -5.57 -26.04 2.61
CA LYS A 51 -4.23 -25.72 3.11
C LYS A 51 -3.22 -26.74 2.58
N PRO A 52 -2.16 -26.34 1.86
CA PRO A 52 -1.22 -27.31 1.31
C PRO A 52 -0.75 -28.19 2.44
N ALA A 53 -0.97 -29.49 2.31
CA ALA A 53 -0.38 -30.47 3.21
C ALA A 53 1.12 -30.16 3.24
N ALA A 54 1.70 -30.10 4.45
CA ALA A 54 3.14 -29.87 4.60
C ALA A 54 3.85 -30.99 3.81
N VAL A 55 4.40 -30.61 2.65
CA VAL A 55 5.19 -31.54 1.84
C VAL A 55 6.45 -31.80 2.64
N SER A 56 6.54 -32.97 3.25
CA SER A 56 7.75 -33.41 3.95
C SER A 56 8.81 -33.72 2.88
N VAL A 57 9.60 -32.71 2.54
CA VAL A 57 10.75 -32.89 1.64
C VAL A 57 11.93 -33.37 2.48
N VAL A 58 12.43 -34.56 2.19
CA VAL A 58 13.65 -35.10 2.81
C VAL A 58 14.83 -34.79 1.89
N LEU A 59 15.72 -33.92 2.34
CA LEU A 59 16.94 -33.55 1.62
C LEU A 59 18.06 -34.52 2.03
N LYS A 60 18.50 -35.40 1.13
CA LYS A 60 19.46 -36.46 1.40
C LYS A 60 20.88 -36.12 0.98
N SER A 61 21.07 -35.05 0.23
CA SER A 61 22.37 -34.65 -0.30
C SER A 61 22.52 -33.14 -0.36
N VAL A 62 23.76 -32.66 -0.50
CA VAL A 62 24.05 -31.24 -0.76
C VAL A 62 23.39 -30.78 -2.05
N LYS A 63 23.31 -31.64 -3.05
CA LYS A 63 22.62 -31.36 -4.32
C LYS A 63 21.12 -31.12 -4.10
N ASP A 64 20.46 -31.94 -3.26
CA ASP A 64 19.03 -31.76 -2.97
C ASP A 64 18.79 -30.45 -2.23
N SER A 65 19.65 -30.15 -1.25
CA SER A 65 19.59 -28.90 -0.50
C SER A 65 19.77 -27.67 -1.39
N ALA A 66 20.75 -27.72 -2.30
CA ALA A 66 21.00 -26.65 -3.25
C ALA A 66 19.83 -26.47 -4.24
N SER A 67 19.28 -27.58 -4.75
CA SER A 67 18.12 -27.54 -5.66
C SER A 67 16.88 -26.93 -5.01
N TYR A 68 16.57 -27.34 -3.78
CA TYR A 68 15.47 -26.79 -3.01
C TYR A 68 15.67 -25.29 -2.71
N ALA A 69 16.86 -24.91 -2.25
CA ALA A 69 17.19 -23.52 -1.94
C ALA A 69 17.08 -22.62 -3.17
N LEU A 70 17.54 -23.09 -4.34
CA LEU A 70 17.42 -22.35 -5.59
C LEU A 70 15.96 -22.14 -5.98
N GLY A 71 15.13 -23.19 -5.95
CA GLY A 71 13.70 -23.09 -6.23
C GLY A 71 12.99 -22.12 -5.29
N PHE A 72 13.30 -22.17 -3.98
CA PHE A 72 12.75 -21.26 -2.99
C PHE A 72 13.13 -19.79 -3.27
N ARG A 73 14.40 -19.53 -3.62
CA ARG A 73 14.88 -18.19 -3.98
C ARG A 73 14.21 -17.65 -5.24
N VAL A 74 14.05 -18.48 -6.27
CA VAL A 74 13.33 -18.11 -7.48
C VAL A 74 11.88 -17.72 -7.14
N ALA A 75 11.18 -18.54 -6.34
CA ALA A 75 9.82 -18.22 -5.92
C ALA A 75 9.72 -16.92 -5.12
N GLN A 76 10.67 -16.63 -4.22
CA GLN A 76 10.74 -15.36 -3.50
C GLN A 76 10.94 -14.16 -4.45
N SER A 77 11.85 -14.29 -5.43
CA SER A 77 12.08 -13.25 -6.43
C SER A 77 10.83 -13.00 -7.27
N MET A 78 10.18 -14.05 -7.75
CA MET A 78 8.93 -13.96 -8.50
C MET A 78 7.83 -13.25 -7.68
N LYS A 79 7.70 -13.61 -6.41
CA LYS A 79 6.77 -12.95 -5.49
C LYS A 79 7.05 -11.45 -5.37
N GLY A 80 8.31 -11.06 -5.21
CA GLY A 80 8.72 -9.65 -5.17
C GLY A 80 8.41 -8.87 -6.45
N GLN A 81 8.35 -9.55 -7.59
CA GLN A 81 8.02 -8.97 -8.89
C GLN A 81 6.52 -9.04 -9.24
N GLY A 82 5.66 -9.49 -8.33
CA GLY A 82 4.23 -9.62 -8.58
C GLY A 82 3.82 -10.84 -9.42
N LEU A 83 4.72 -11.79 -9.65
CA LEU A 83 4.51 -13.01 -10.45
C LEU A 83 4.03 -14.18 -9.58
N GLN A 84 2.97 -13.99 -8.80
CA GLN A 84 2.54 -14.97 -7.78
C GLN A 84 1.52 -15.98 -8.29
N ASP A 85 0.75 -15.63 -9.32
CA ASP A 85 -0.40 -16.41 -9.81
C ASP A 85 -0.13 -16.94 -11.21
N ILE A 86 1.02 -17.60 -11.38
CA ILE A 86 1.41 -18.25 -12.63
C ILE A 86 1.15 -19.75 -12.59
N SER A 87 1.03 -20.37 -13.77
CA SER A 87 0.94 -21.82 -13.88
C SER A 87 2.29 -22.48 -13.59
N MET A 88 2.40 -23.15 -12.43
CA MET A 88 3.62 -23.89 -12.07
C MET A 88 3.97 -24.97 -13.09
N ALA A 89 2.98 -25.64 -13.68
CA ALA A 89 3.20 -26.65 -14.71
C ALA A 89 3.83 -26.08 -16.00
N LEU A 90 3.45 -24.85 -16.38
CA LEU A 90 4.06 -24.17 -17.53
C LEU A 90 5.43 -23.56 -17.14
N PHE A 91 5.57 -23.08 -15.91
CA PHE A 91 6.85 -22.60 -15.39
C PHE A 91 7.92 -23.71 -15.43
N GLU A 92 7.58 -24.91 -14.94
CA GLU A 92 8.48 -26.07 -14.98
C GLU A 92 8.92 -26.43 -16.41
N LYS A 93 7.96 -26.45 -17.35
CA LYS A 93 8.25 -26.69 -18.78
C LYS A 93 9.16 -25.60 -19.37
N GLY A 94 8.87 -24.33 -19.06
CA GLY A 94 9.68 -23.20 -19.50
C GLY A 94 11.11 -23.25 -18.92
N PHE A 95 11.23 -23.61 -17.65
CA PHE A 95 12.52 -23.78 -16.98
C PHE A 95 13.34 -24.90 -17.67
N SER A 96 12.72 -26.06 -17.89
CA SER A 96 13.36 -27.18 -18.60
C SER A 96 13.76 -26.83 -20.03
N ALA A 97 12.93 -26.09 -20.75
CA ALA A 97 13.24 -25.61 -22.09
C ALA A 97 14.41 -24.61 -22.08
N GLY A 98 14.49 -23.74 -21.06
CA GLY A 98 15.58 -22.80 -20.87
C GLY A 98 16.93 -23.49 -20.65
N VAL A 99 16.97 -24.60 -19.88
CA VAL A 99 18.18 -25.37 -19.63
C VAL A 99 18.77 -25.92 -20.95
N ILE A 100 17.95 -26.26 -21.94
CA ILE A 100 18.40 -26.80 -23.25
C ILE A 100 18.34 -25.75 -24.37
N ALA A 101 18.10 -24.47 -24.02
CA ALA A 101 17.98 -23.35 -24.97
C ALA A 101 16.97 -23.60 -26.13
N LYS A 102 15.82 -24.25 -25.84
CA LYS A 102 14.76 -24.54 -26.81
C LYS A 102 13.43 -23.95 -26.37
N SER A 103 13.28 -22.63 -26.49
CA SER A 103 12.02 -21.94 -26.20
C SER A 103 11.00 -22.12 -27.34
N ILE A 104 9.71 -22.28 -26.99
CA ILE A 104 8.59 -22.21 -27.94
C ILE A 104 8.12 -20.76 -28.19
N ILE A 105 8.57 -19.82 -27.36
CA ILE A 105 8.33 -18.39 -27.51
C ILE A 105 9.64 -17.79 -28.05
N PRO A 106 9.60 -16.96 -29.11
CA PRO A 106 10.78 -16.23 -29.59
C PRO A 106 11.42 -15.42 -28.45
N ASP A 107 12.74 -15.42 -28.39
CA ASP A 107 13.49 -14.76 -27.33
C ASP A 107 13.11 -13.28 -27.16
N SER A 108 12.91 -12.58 -28.28
CA SER A 108 12.45 -11.19 -28.32
C SER A 108 11.07 -10.94 -27.68
N LEU A 109 10.28 -11.98 -27.44
CA LEU A 109 8.94 -11.89 -26.85
C LEU A 109 8.87 -12.35 -25.39
N LEU A 110 9.92 -12.95 -24.84
CA LEU A 110 9.92 -13.47 -23.46
C LEU A 110 9.64 -12.36 -22.45
N ASP A 111 10.43 -11.29 -22.49
CA ASP A 111 10.25 -10.13 -21.59
C ASP A 111 8.95 -9.40 -21.84
N VAL A 112 8.49 -9.34 -23.09
CA VAL A 112 7.19 -8.73 -23.45
C VAL A 112 6.04 -9.48 -22.78
N CYS A 113 6.08 -10.82 -22.80
CA CYS A 113 5.05 -11.64 -22.14
C CYS A 113 5.04 -11.44 -20.62
N ILE A 114 6.20 -11.42 -19.99
CA ILE A 114 6.33 -11.20 -18.54
C ILE A 114 5.82 -9.81 -18.17
N LYS A 115 6.27 -8.79 -18.90
CA LYS A 115 5.84 -7.41 -18.66
C LYS A 115 4.34 -7.24 -18.82
N LYS A 116 3.75 -7.77 -19.88
CA LYS A 116 2.30 -7.71 -20.11
C LYS A 116 1.51 -8.35 -18.96
N TYR A 117 1.99 -9.48 -18.44
CA TYR A 117 1.37 -10.11 -17.29
C TYR A 117 1.46 -9.22 -16.04
N GLN A 118 2.63 -8.64 -15.74
CA GLN A 118 2.84 -7.72 -14.62
C GLN A 118 1.94 -6.48 -14.74
N ASP A 119 1.84 -5.89 -15.92
CA ASP A 119 0.99 -4.72 -16.18
C ASP A 119 -0.49 -5.06 -15.94
N ASN A 120 -0.96 -6.22 -16.39
CA ASN A 120 -2.33 -6.68 -16.14
C ASN A 120 -2.60 -6.88 -14.64
N MET A 121 -1.70 -7.55 -13.92
CA MET A 121 -1.82 -7.76 -12.48
C MET A 121 -1.80 -6.45 -11.70
N SER A 122 -1.01 -5.47 -12.15
CA SER A 122 -0.99 -4.14 -11.57
C SER A 122 -2.33 -3.42 -11.78
N LEU A 123 -2.87 -3.47 -12.99
CA LEU A 123 -4.16 -2.88 -13.34
C LEU A 123 -5.32 -3.50 -12.53
N GLU A 124 -5.32 -4.83 -12.38
CA GLU A 124 -6.31 -5.51 -11.54
C GLU A 124 -6.24 -5.03 -10.08
N LYS A 125 -5.03 -4.90 -9.51
CA LYS A 125 -4.83 -4.38 -8.15
C LYS A 125 -5.33 -2.94 -8.01
N ILE A 126 -5.00 -2.07 -8.96
CA ILE A 126 -5.46 -0.67 -8.99
C ILE A 126 -6.99 -0.63 -9.00
N THR A 127 -7.61 -1.35 -9.93
CA THR A 127 -9.07 -1.39 -10.09
C THR A 127 -9.75 -1.90 -8.83
N PHE A 128 -9.24 -2.98 -8.25
CA PHE A 128 -9.76 -3.55 -7.02
C PHE A 128 -9.63 -2.58 -5.84
N ASN A 129 -8.44 -2.00 -5.62
CA ASN A 129 -8.19 -1.10 -4.51
C ASN A 129 -9.01 0.20 -4.62
N LYS A 130 -9.15 0.76 -5.82
CA LYS A 130 -10.00 1.93 -6.06
C LYS A 130 -11.49 1.62 -5.80
N ALA A 131 -11.97 0.44 -6.19
CA ALA A 131 -13.33 0.01 -5.91
C ALA A 131 -13.58 -0.16 -4.40
N VAL A 132 -12.64 -0.79 -3.69
CA VAL A 132 -12.68 -0.91 -2.22
C VAL A 132 -12.66 0.46 -1.55
N GLY A 133 -11.76 1.35 -2.00
CA GLY A 133 -11.64 2.71 -1.49
C GLY A 133 -12.91 3.53 -1.70
N LYS A 134 -13.52 3.44 -2.89
CA LYS A 134 -14.79 4.11 -3.21
C LYS A 134 -15.92 3.62 -2.29
N ALA A 135 -16.11 2.30 -2.18
CA ALA A 135 -17.14 1.73 -1.32
C ALA A 135 -16.94 2.13 0.16
N PHE A 136 -15.69 2.14 0.63
CA PHE A 136 -15.36 2.61 1.97
C PHE A 136 -15.76 4.07 2.19
N LEU A 137 -15.40 4.98 1.26
CA LEU A 137 -15.70 6.40 1.38
C LEU A 137 -17.20 6.67 1.29
N GLU A 138 -17.95 5.96 0.44
CA GLU A 138 -19.41 6.05 0.36
C GLU A 138 -20.09 5.68 1.68
N GLU A 139 -19.63 4.64 2.36
CA GLU A 139 -20.15 4.26 3.69
C GLU A 139 -19.67 5.23 4.78
N ASN A 140 -18.43 5.69 4.69
CA ASN A 140 -17.87 6.60 5.68
C ASN A 140 -18.57 7.97 5.67
N ALA A 141 -19.00 8.45 4.49
CA ALA A 141 -19.76 9.70 4.35
C ALA A 141 -21.07 9.72 5.13
N LYS A 142 -21.64 8.55 5.45
CA LYS A 142 -22.89 8.42 6.20
C LYS A 142 -22.71 8.55 7.71
N LYS A 143 -21.45 8.54 8.19
CA LYS A 143 -21.16 8.61 9.62
C LYS A 143 -21.34 10.03 10.14
N PRO A 144 -21.91 10.20 11.35
CA PRO A 144 -21.97 11.50 12.00
C PRO A 144 -20.57 12.11 12.15
N GLY A 145 -20.43 13.40 11.87
CA GLY A 145 -19.15 14.13 12.01
C GLY A 145 -18.20 14.03 10.81
N VAL A 146 -18.48 13.15 9.85
CA VAL A 146 -17.68 13.05 8.63
C VAL A 146 -18.14 14.09 7.61
N VAL A 147 -17.20 14.91 7.15
CA VAL A 147 -17.41 15.94 6.12
C VAL A 147 -16.75 15.49 4.84
N SER A 148 -17.52 15.47 3.74
CA SER A 148 -17.00 15.17 2.40
C SER A 148 -16.65 16.44 1.64
N MET A 149 -15.47 16.50 1.05
CA MET A 149 -15.01 17.59 0.20
C MET A 149 -15.32 17.30 -1.27
N SER A 150 -15.38 18.35 -2.09
CA SER A 150 -15.68 18.25 -3.54
C SER A 150 -14.66 17.44 -4.34
N ASN A 151 -13.42 17.30 -3.83
CA ASN A 151 -12.36 16.50 -4.44
C ASN A 151 -12.41 15.01 -4.03
N GLY A 152 -13.44 14.60 -3.28
CA GLY A 152 -13.63 13.22 -2.83
C GLY A 152 -12.91 12.85 -1.53
N MET A 153 -12.06 13.73 -0.98
CA MET A 153 -11.49 13.56 0.34
C MET A 153 -12.56 13.74 1.42
N GLN A 154 -12.40 13.06 2.55
CA GLN A 154 -13.26 13.26 3.72
C GLN A 154 -12.41 13.53 4.95
N TYR A 155 -13.01 14.21 5.94
CA TYR A 155 -12.38 14.41 7.22
C TYR A 155 -13.40 14.34 8.37
N GLU A 156 -12.90 14.08 9.55
CA GLU A 156 -13.64 14.11 10.82
C GLU A 156 -12.81 14.91 11.82
N VAL A 157 -13.42 15.90 12.47
CA VAL A 157 -12.78 16.67 13.53
C VAL A 157 -12.87 15.90 14.84
N MET A 158 -11.77 15.30 15.29
CA MET A 158 -11.71 14.55 16.55
C MET A 158 -11.54 15.48 17.74
N VAL A 159 -10.67 16.51 17.59
CA VAL A 159 -10.42 17.56 18.58
C VAL A 159 -10.35 18.89 17.83
N ALA A 160 -11.14 19.85 18.25
CA ALA A 160 -11.08 21.21 17.73
C ALA A 160 -9.82 21.90 18.28
N GLY A 161 -9.10 22.62 17.41
CA GLY A 161 -7.97 23.43 17.84
C GLY A 161 -8.42 24.72 18.51
N THR A 162 -7.53 25.27 19.33
CA THR A 162 -7.76 26.54 20.04
C THR A 162 -7.18 27.75 19.30
N GLY A 163 -6.32 27.51 18.30
CA GLY A 163 -5.73 28.55 17.47
C GLY A 163 -6.70 29.11 16.44
N SER A 164 -6.49 30.36 16.01
CA SER A 164 -7.22 31.01 14.92
C SER A 164 -6.50 30.93 13.58
N VAL A 165 -5.18 30.67 13.59
CA VAL A 165 -4.33 30.65 12.40
C VAL A 165 -4.37 29.27 11.76
N LYS A 166 -4.52 29.22 10.44
CA LYS A 166 -4.44 28.02 9.62
C LYS A 166 -3.17 28.07 8.78
N PRO A 167 -2.51 26.94 8.52
CA PRO A 167 -1.34 26.91 7.67
C PRO A 167 -1.70 27.14 6.19
N THR A 168 -0.74 27.70 5.46
CA THR A 168 -0.76 27.81 4.02
C THR A 168 0.26 26.84 3.41
N LEU A 169 0.23 26.64 2.09
CA LEU A 169 1.18 25.76 1.40
C LEU A 169 2.65 26.19 1.54
N SER A 170 2.91 27.47 1.85
CA SER A 170 4.26 27.98 2.06
C SER A 170 4.82 27.70 3.45
N ASN A 171 3.97 27.30 4.40
CA ASN A 171 4.39 27.02 5.77
C ASN A 171 5.01 25.63 5.91
N LYS A 172 5.89 25.50 6.90
CA LYS A 172 6.20 24.22 7.51
C LYS A 172 5.20 23.96 8.63
N VAL A 173 4.84 22.71 8.81
CA VAL A 173 3.91 22.27 9.86
C VAL A 173 4.56 21.19 10.70
N LYS A 174 4.38 21.29 12.01
CA LYS A 174 4.80 20.28 12.99
C LYS A 174 3.59 19.47 13.39
N CYS A 175 3.62 18.16 13.13
CA CYS A 175 2.47 17.27 13.35
C CYS A 175 2.88 15.97 14.04
N HIS A 176 1.96 15.43 14.85
CA HIS A 176 1.87 13.99 15.05
C HIS A 176 0.90 13.39 14.06
N TYR A 177 1.18 12.17 13.59
CA TYR A 177 0.27 11.43 12.73
C TYR A 177 0.33 9.93 12.96
N HIS A 178 -0.78 9.28 12.60
CA HIS A 178 -0.93 7.83 12.59
C HIS A 178 -1.64 7.42 11.30
N GLY A 179 -0.92 6.76 10.40
CA GLY A 179 -1.39 6.37 9.08
C GLY A 179 -1.78 4.89 9.02
N THR A 180 -3.01 4.63 8.59
CA THR A 180 -3.54 3.26 8.43
C THR A 180 -4.18 3.05 7.07
N LEU A 181 -4.22 1.80 6.63
CA LEU A 181 -5.05 1.35 5.52
C LEU A 181 -6.50 1.15 6.00
N ILE A 182 -7.42 0.88 5.06
CA ILE A 182 -8.84 0.63 5.35
C ILE A 182 -9.04 -0.57 6.29
N ASP A 183 -8.18 -1.58 6.21
CA ASP A 183 -8.20 -2.78 7.07
C ASP A 183 -7.61 -2.55 8.47
N GLY A 184 -7.15 -1.33 8.76
CA GLY A 184 -6.52 -0.96 10.02
C GLY A 184 -5.02 -1.25 10.10
N SER A 185 -4.41 -1.82 9.06
CA SER A 185 -2.97 -2.04 9.00
C SER A 185 -2.22 -0.71 9.03
N ILE A 186 -1.28 -0.57 9.97
CA ILE A 186 -0.47 0.64 10.12
C ILE A 186 0.65 0.61 9.09
N PHE A 187 0.77 1.67 8.29
CA PHE A 187 1.87 1.80 7.36
C PHE A 187 2.94 2.81 7.80
N ASP A 188 2.55 3.81 8.61
CA ASP A 188 3.49 4.77 9.21
C ASP A 188 2.86 5.49 10.41
N SER A 189 3.67 5.82 11.44
CA SER A 189 3.17 6.51 12.64
C SER A 189 4.29 7.25 13.37
N SER A 190 4.21 8.56 13.42
CA SER A 190 5.08 9.39 14.25
C SER A 190 4.79 9.20 15.75
N VAL A 191 3.55 8.84 16.09
CA VAL A 191 3.16 8.54 17.47
C VAL A 191 3.88 7.29 17.98
N GLN A 192 3.99 6.24 17.14
CA GLN A 192 4.75 5.04 17.52
C GLN A 192 6.26 5.28 17.61
N ARG A 193 6.79 6.24 16.85
CA ARG A 193 8.20 6.67 16.95
C ARG A 193 8.47 7.53 18.18
N GLY A 194 7.44 8.08 18.82
CA GLY A 194 7.55 8.92 20.02
C GLY A 194 7.91 10.37 19.75
N GLU A 195 8.02 10.80 18.48
CA GLU A 195 8.43 12.16 18.12
C GLU A 195 7.60 12.73 16.97
N PRO A 196 7.19 14.00 17.03
CA PRO A 196 6.51 14.68 15.92
C PRO A 196 7.49 14.95 14.79
N ILE A 197 6.93 15.20 13.60
CA ILE A 197 7.71 15.54 12.42
C ILE A 197 7.34 16.93 11.91
N THR A 198 8.36 17.70 11.46
CA THR A 198 8.18 18.98 10.77
C THR A 198 8.49 18.82 9.29
N PHE A 199 7.60 19.30 8.44
CA PHE A 199 7.77 19.22 6.99
C PHE A 199 7.09 20.41 6.27
N PRO A 200 7.59 20.81 5.08
CA PRO A 200 6.92 21.80 4.25
C PRO A 200 5.58 21.24 3.73
N LEU A 201 4.50 21.99 3.92
CA LEU A 201 3.16 21.50 3.57
C LEU A 201 2.98 21.24 2.07
N ASN A 202 3.68 22.00 1.21
CA ASN A 202 3.70 21.77 -0.24
C ASN A 202 4.47 20.51 -0.68
N GLY A 203 5.19 19.87 0.22
CA GLY A 203 6.02 18.67 -0.06
C GLY A 203 5.32 17.33 0.21
N VAL A 204 4.10 17.34 0.75
CA VAL A 204 3.35 16.13 1.10
C VAL A 204 2.27 15.80 0.07
N ILE A 205 1.59 14.67 0.21
CA ILE A 205 0.49 14.25 -0.66
C ILE A 205 -0.66 15.27 -0.67
N LYS A 206 -1.38 15.36 -1.80
CA LYS A 206 -2.40 16.37 -2.02
C LYS A 206 -3.49 16.40 -0.95
N GLY A 207 -3.93 15.22 -0.49
CA GLY A 207 -4.92 15.12 0.58
C GLY A 207 -4.46 15.76 1.90
N TRP A 208 -3.17 15.66 2.23
CA TRP A 208 -2.62 16.38 3.38
C TRP A 208 -2.58 17.89 3.15
N GLN A 209 -2.14 18.32 1.96
CA GLN A 209 -2.15 19.74 1.61
C GLN A 209 -3.56 20.33 1.80
N ASP A 210 -4.57 19.65 1.28
CA ASP A 210 -5.94 20.14 1.33
C ASP A 210 -6.55 20.08 2.75
N GLY A 211 -6.28 19.01 3.49
CA GLY A 211 -6.82 18.80 4.84
C GLY A 211 -6.17 19.69 5.88
N VAL A 212 -4.83 19.73 5.91
CA VAL A 212 -4.10 20.45 6.97
C VAL A 212 -4.28 21.98 6.86
N GLN A 213 -4.49 22.53 5.67
CA GLN A 213 -4.83 23.94 5.49
C GLN A 213 -6.17 24.34 6.13
N LEU A 214 -7.04 23.38 6.44
CA LEU A 214 -8.30 23.63 7.14
C LEU A 214 -8.16 23.57 8.66
N MET A 215 -7.08 22.94 9.16
CA MET A 215 -6.83 22.73 10.59
C MET A 215 -6.29 24.00 11.26
N THR A 216 -6.53 24.11 12.56
CA THR A 216 -5.89 25.11 13.43
C THR A 216 -4.96 24.41 14.42
N VAL A 217 -3.95 25.11 14.94
CA VAL A 217 -3.01 24.54 15.92
C VAL A 217 -3.76 23.99 17.14
N GLY A 218 -3.34 22.82 17.60
CA GLY A 218 -3.98 22.05 18.68
C GLY A 218 -5.14 21.18 18.23
N SER A 219 -5.52 21.21 16.94
CA SER A 219 -6.58 20.31 16.45
C SER A 219 -6.04 18.93 16.11
N LYS A 220 -6.91 17.91 16.25
CA LYS A 220 -6.68 16.55 15.80
C LYS A 220 -7.81 16.13 14.87
N TRP A 221 -7.47 15.76 13.65
CA TRP A 221 -8.42 15.37 12.62
C TRP A 221 -8.10 13.97 12.10
N LYS A 222 -9.15 13.28 11.65
CA LYS A 222 -9.02 12.07 10.86
C LYS A 222 -9.28 12.40 9.40
N LEU A 223 -8.32 12.15 8.54
CA LEU A 223 -8.37 12.39 7.10
C LEU A 223 -8.55 11.06 6.39
N PHE A 224 -9.51 10.98 5.47
CA PHE A 224 -9.76 9.83 4.61
C PHE A 224 -9.45 10.25 3.19
N ILE A 225 -8.35 9.78 2.65
CA ILE A 225 -7.73 10.30 1.43
C ILE A 225 -7.84 9.26 0.32
N PRO A 226 -8.65 9.50 -0.74
CA PRO A 226 -8.68 8.63 -1.89
C PRO A 226 -7.31 8.57 -2.57
N SER A 227 -7.03 7.49 -3.28
CA SER A 227 -5.72 7.25 -3.90
C SER A 227 -5.25 8.39 -4.80
N ASP A 228 -6.15 9.04 -5.53
CA ASP A 228 -5.82 10.11 -6.47
C ASP A 228 -5.30 11.38 -5.77
N LEU A 229 -5.58 11.54 -4.48
CA LEU A 229 -5.04 12.60 -3.62
C LEU A 229 -3.87 12.11 -2.73
N ALA A 230 -3.44 10.86 -2.91
CA ALA A 230 -2.33 10.22 -2.20
C ALA A 230 -1.22 9.83 -3.19
N TYR A 231 -1.03 8.55 -3.43
CA TYR A 231 0.03 8.04 -4.31
C TYR A 231 -0.47 7.58 -5.68
N GLY A 232 -1.76 7.70 -5.95
CA GLY A 232 -2.38 7.33 -7.22
C GLY A 232 -2.23 5.85 -7.51
N ASP A 233 -1.85 5.54 -8.75
CA ASP A 233 -1.68 4.19 -9.27
C ASP A 233 -0.27 3.62 -9.00
N ARG A 234 0.49 4.24 -8.09
CA ARG A 234 1.84 3.79 -7.70
C ARG A 234 1.82 3.20 -6.29
N SER A 235 2.71 2.24 -6.07
CA SER A 235 3.00 1.79 -4.70
C SER A 235 3.90 2.80 -3.98
N ALA A 236 3.74 2.90 -2.65
CA ALA A 236 4.59 3.71 -1.79
C ALA A 236 5.06 2.88 -0.59
N GLY A 237 6.34 2.55 -0.59
CA GLY A 237 6.91 1.64 0.41
C GLY A 237 6.34 0.21 0.33
N PRO A 238 6.56 -0.60 1.36
CA PRO A 238 6.19 -2.01 1.37
C PRO A 238 4.70 -2.28 1.67
N PHE A 239 3.97 -1.29 2.22
CA PHE A 239 2.61 -1.47 2.74
C PHE A 239 1.55 -0.82 1.84
N ILE A 240 1.88 0.28 1.17
CA ILE A 240 0.91 1.02 0.35
C ILE A 240 0.99 0.52 -1.09
N GLY A 241 -0.01 -0.27 -1.49
CA GLY A 241 -0.19 -0.71 -2.87
C GLY A 241 -0.80 0.37 -3.77
N PRO A 242 -0.82 0.14 -5.09
CA PRO A 242 -1.38 1.08 -6.04
C PRO A 242 -2.90 1.20 -5.85
N GLY A 243 -3.45 2.39 -6.02
CA GLY A 243 -4.89 2.66 -5.92
C GLY A 243 -5.48 2.61 -4.49
N MET A 244 -4.65 2.53 -3.45
CA MET A 244 -5.14 2.42 -2.07
C MET A 244 -5.59 3.77 -1.51
N THR A 245 -6.75 3.78 -0.84
CA THR A 245 -7.22 4.86 0.02
C THR A 245 -6.48 4.81 1.35
N LEU A 246 -6.06 5.97 1.85
CA LEU A 246 -5.31 6.10 3.09
C LEU A 246 -6.14 6.81 4.17
N ILE A 247 -5.90 6.43 5.41
CA ILE A 247 -6.52 7.05 6.58
C ILE A 247 -5.40 7.58 7.46
N PHE A 248 -5.50 8.86 7.85
CA PHE A 248 -4.55 9.47 8.76
C PHE A 248 -5.27 10.14 9.92
N GLU A 249 -4.86 9.84 11.13
CA GLU A 249 -5.10 10.74 12.26
C GLU A 249 -3.94 11.72 12.29
N VAL A 250 -4.25 13.02 12.22
CA VAL A 250 -3.27 14.10 12.18
C VAL A 250 -3.56 15.07 13.31
N GLU A 251 -2.52 15.37 14.10
CA GLU A 251 -2.56 16.40 15.14
C GLU A 251 -1.60 17.53 14.75
N LEU A 252 -2.13 18.73 14.55
CA LEU A 252 -1.35 19.91 14.18
C LEU A 252 -0.81 20.60 15.44
N LEU A 253 0.48 20.44 15.69
CA LEU A 253 1.15 20.97 16.90
C LEU A 253 1.69 22.40 16.71
N GLY A 254 2.04 22.78 15.48
CA GLY A 254 2.62 24.10 15.22
C GLY A 254 2.70 24.43 13.72
N ILE A 255 2.87 25.72 13.46
CA ILE A 255 3.07 26.30 12.11
C ILE A 255 4.38 27.11 12.18
N GLU A 256 5.30 26.84 11.22
CA GLU A 256 6.62 27.48 11.10
C GLU A 256 6.78 28.20 9.75
#